data_2f57d01eeb3eeda027d18225b4024d89
#
_entry.id   2f57d01eeb3eeda027d18225b4024d89
#
_cell.length_a   1.000
_cell.length_b   1.000
_cell.length_c   1.000
_cell.angle_alpha   90.00
_cell.angle_beta   90.00
_cell.angle_gamma   90.00
#
_symmetry.space_group_name_H-M   'P 1'
#
loop_
_entity.id
_entity.type
_entity.pdbx_description
1 polymer ?
#
loop_
_entity_poly.entity_id
_entity_poly.type
_entity_poly.pdbx_seq_one_letter_code
_entity_poly.pdbx_strand_id
1 'polypeptide(L)'
;SEKRYYWLKLYDTFFENKTSKYLRKLPDGDKLLLVYLKFQLKLLKSEGIFVFENLCDNVAEEIALTLDEDANTIKLLLAALDKTKTIEYLNENTFMLSEMQDLIGSEGSSAARVRKHRNKYKALQSNTPVTSGNDEVTNLLRRDRYRDR
;
A
#
# COMPACT_ATOMS: atom_id res chain seq x y z
N SER A 1 24.45 -2.94 11.27
CA SER A 1 23.45 -3.40 10.32
C SER A 1 22.77 -2.22 9.65
N GLU A 2 22.33 -2.43 8.45
CA GLU A 2 21.71 -1.40 7.65
C GLU A 2 20.26 -1.20 8.05
N LYS A 3 19.87 0.07 8.22
CA LYS A 3 18.49 0.41 8.52
C LYS A 3 17.70 0.45 7.21
N ARG A 4 16.51 -0.17 7.20
CA ARG A 4 15.63 -0.17 6.03
C ARG A 4 14.40 0.66 6.34
N TYR A 5 14.03 1.47 5.37
CA TYR A 5 12.87 2.34 5.46
C TYR A 5 11.75 1.78 4.61
N TYR A 6 10.51 1.95 5.09
CA TYR A 6 9.31 1.50 4.38
C TYR A 6 8.35 2.66 4.26
N TRP A 7 7.63 2.70 3.16
CA TRP A 7 6.62 3.74 2.96
C TRP A 7 5.47 3.19 2.14
N LEU A 8 4.30 3.81 2.30
CA LEU A 8 3.12 3.52 1.51
C LEU A 8 3.00 4.60 0.45
N LYS A 9 2.91 4.18 -0.81
CA LYS A 9 2.72 5.12 -1.92
C LYS A 9 1.29 5.61 -1.92
N LEU A 10 1.12 6.90 -2.12
CA LEU A 10 -0.20 7.51 -2.19
C LEU A 10 -0.29 8.25 -3.52
N TYR A 11 -1.05 7.69 -4.45
CA TYR A 11 -1.19 8.27 -5.78
C TYR A 11 -2.13 9.47 -5.75
N ASP A 12 -1.99 10.36 -6.73
CA ASP A 12 -2.87 11.52 -6.87
C ASP A 12 -4.33 11.11 -7.10
N THR A 13 -4.56 9.88 -7.54
CA THR A 13 -5.90 9.33 -7.76
C THR A 13 -6.44 8.58 -6.52
N PHE A 14 -5.81 8.73 -5.36
CA PHE A 14 -6.18 7.97 -4.18
C PHE A 14 -7.67 8.05 -3.84
N PHE A 15 -8.25 9.24 -3.93
CA PHE A 15 -9.67 9.42 -3.60
C PHE A 15 -10.60 9.00 -4.72
N GLU A 16 -10.07 8.62 -5.86
CA GLU A 16 -10.86 8.21 -7.02
C GLU A 16 -10.96 6.70 -7.16
N ASN A 17 -10.18 5.94 -6.39
CA ASN A 17 -10.23 4.50 -6.52
C ASN A 17 -11.48 3.93 -5.87
N LYS A 18 -11.85 2.74 -6.30
CA LYS A 18 -13.10 2.08 -5.90
C LYS A 18 -13.18 1.90 -4.38
N THR A 19 -12.11 1.45 -3.76
CA THR A 19 -12.10 1.18 -2.33
C THR A 19 -12.30 2.48 -1.53
N SER A 20 -11.57 3.53 -1.86
CA SER A 20 -11.72 4.82 -1.17
C SER A 20 -13.12 5.36 -1.29
N LYS A 21 -13.69 5.33 -2.50
CA LYS A 21 -15.05 5.82 -2.72
C LYS A 21 -16.07 5.00 -1.94
N TYR A 22 -15.91 3.68 -1.94
CA TYR A 22 -16.86 2.82 -1.24
C TYR A 22 -16.82 3.05 0.26
N LEU A 23 -15.62 3.11 0.84
CA LEU A 23 -15.47 3.35 2.28
C LEU A 23 -16.10 4.68 2.68
N ARG A 24 -15.87 5.73 1.92
CA ARG A 24 -16.37 7.06 2.28
C ARG A 24 -17.88 7.18 2.17
N LYS A 25 -18.53 6.27 1.44
CA LYS A 25 -20.01 6.22 1.37
C LYS A 25 -20.65 5.67 2.63
N LEU A 26 -19.92 4.90 3.40
CA LEU A 26 -20.46 4.23 4.57
C LEU A 26 -20.54 5.18 5.77
N PRO A 27 -21.36 4.85 6.79
CA PRO A 27 -21.36 5.64 8.02
C PRO A 27 -19.94 5.76 8.58
N ASP A 28 -19.56 6.96 9.00
CA ASP A 28 -18.19 7.26 9.44
C ASP A 28 -17.15 6.89 8.38
N GLY A 29 -17.49 7.10 7.11
CA GLY A 29 -16.65 6.67 6.01
C GLY A 29 -15.26 7.28 6.01
N ASP A 30 -15.13 8.55 6.38
CA ASP A 30 -13.82 9.18 6.44
C ASP A 30 -12.95 8.53 7.51
N LYS A 31 -13.54 8.16 8.65
CA LYS A 31 -12.82 7.42 9.67
C LYS A 31 -12.42 6.04 9.18
N LEU A 32 -13.32 5.37 8.45
CA LEU A 32 -13.01 4.05 7.88
C LEU A 32 -11.82 4.14 6.93
N LEU A 33 -11.77 5.16 6.10
CA LEU A 33 -10.64 5.32 5.19
C LEU A 33 -9.34 5.57 5.95
N LEU A 34 -9.41 6.40 7.00
CA LEU A 34 -8.25 6.64 7.84
C LEU A 34 -7.76 5.37 8.53
N VAL A 35 -8.69 4.57 9.07
CA VAL A 35 -8.34 3.30 9.73
C VAL A 35 -7.77 2.31 8.71
N TYR A 36 -8.27 2.32 7.48
CA TYR A 36 -7.72 1.49 6.41
C TYR A 36 -6.27 1.88 6.12
N LEU A 37 -5.97 3.17 6.02
CA LEU A 37 -4.60 3.63 5.86
C LEU A 37 -3.71 3.19 7.03
N LYS A 38 -4.23 3.31 8.24
CA LYS A 38 -3.52 2.87 9.44
C LYS A 38 -3.20 1.38 9.38
N PHE A 39 -4.15 0.57 8.91
CA PHE A 39 -3.97 -0.86 8.75
C PHE A 39 -2.89 -1.16 7.69
N GLN A 40 -2.97 -0.49 6.55
CA GLN A 40 -1.96 -0.65 5.49
C GLN A 40 -0.56 -0.31 6.00
N LEU A 41 -0.42 0.77 6.76
CA LEU A 41 0.88 1.13 7.34
C LEU A 41 1.38 0.07 8.30
N LYS A 42 0.48 -0.54 9.06
CA LYS A 42 0.85 -1.62 9.98
C LYS A 42 1.38 -2.85 9.25
N LEU A 43 0.86 -3.10 8.05
CA LEU A 43 1.22 -4.28 7.26
C LEU A 43 2.34 -4.03 6.25
N LEU A 44 3.01 -2.88 6.29
CA LEU A 44 4.07 -2.60 5.32
C LEU A 44 5.16 -3.65 5.31
N LYS A 45 5.66 -4.01 6.49
CA LYS A 45 6.79 -4.95 6.59
C LYS A 45 6.39 -6.38 6.24
N SER A 46 5.11 -6.70 6.34
CA SER A 46 4.62 -8.03 5.96
C SER A 46 4.01 -8.02 4.55
N GLU A 47 4.28 -6.95 3.79
CA GLU A 47 3.85 -6.83 2.39
C GLU A 47 2.34 -6.97 2.20
N GLY A 48 1.59 -6.42 3.15
CA GLY A 48 0.14 -6.44 3.10
C GLY A 48 -0.50 -7.70 3.66
N ILE A 49 0.29 -8.57 4.26
CA ILE A 49 -0.21 -9.84 4.78
C ILE A 49 -0.51 -9.74 6.26
N PHE A 50 -1.71 -10.14 6.65
CA PHE A 50 -2.12 -10.24 8.05
C PHE A 50 -2.27 -11.70 8.42
N VAL A 51 -1.67 -12.09 9.56
CA VAL A 51 -1.80 -13.45 10.12
C VAL A 51 -2.55 -13.36 11.43
N PHE A 52 -3.66 -14.08 11.52
CA PHE A 52 -4.43 -14.18 12.76
C PHE A 52 -3.69 -15.10 13.73
N GLU A 53 -3.30 -14.56 14.87
CA GLU A 53 -2.50 -15.30 15.87
C GLU A 53 -3.33 -15.85 17.02
N ASN A 54 -4.63 -15.68 16.97
CA ASN A 54 -5.56 -16.15 18.00
C ASN A 54 -5.33 -15.52 19.38
N LEU A 55 -4.84 -14.30 19.40
CA LEU A 55 -4.72 -13.52 20.63
C LEU A 55 -6.09 -13.07 21.13
N CYS A 56 -7.02 -12.88 20.22
CA CYS A 56 -8.40 -12.48 20.51
C CYS A 56 -9.34 -13.53 19.93
N ASP A 57 -10.63 -13.42 20.27
CA ASP A 57 -11.64 -14.40 19.85
C ASP A 57 -11.88 -14.41 18.34
N ASN A 58 -11.67 -13.28 17.68
CA ASN A 58 -11.87 -13.21 16.24
C ASN A 58 -10.89 -12.21 15.61
N VAL A 59 -10.83 -12.25 14.29
CA VAL A 59 -9.88 -11.44 13.52
C VAL A 59 -10.11 -9.95 13.75
N ALA A 60 -11.37 -9.52 13.76
CA ALA A 60 -11.67 -8.08 13.92
C ALA A 60 -11.18 -7.55 15.26
N GLU A 61 -11.34 -8.33 16.33
CA GLU A 61 -10.86 -7.92 17.65
C GLU A 61 -9.35 -7.85 17.70
N GLU A 62 -8.69 -8.80 17.06
CA GLU A 62 -7.23 -8.81 17.04
C GLU A 62 -6.67 -7.61 16.26
N ILE A 63 -7.26 -7.30 15.13
CA ILE A 63 -6.85 -6.11 14.35
C ILE A 63 -7.14 -4.85 15.16
N ALA A 64 -8.31 -4.78 15.81
CA ALA A 64 -8.68 -3.64 16.64
C ALA A 64 -7.66 -3.41 17.75
N LEU A 65 -7.23 -4.48 18.39
CA LEU A 65 -6.19 -4.40 19.42
C LEU A 65 -4.88 -3.91 18.83
N THR A 66 -4.49 -4.45 17.69
CA THR A 66 -3.23 -4.08 17.03
C THR A 66 -3.22 -2.61 16.62
N LEU A 67 -4.35 -2.08 16.18
CA LEU A 67 -4.44 -0.72 15.67
C LEU A 67 -4.94 0.29 16.71
N ASP A 68 -5.29 -0.14 17.91
CA ASP A 68 -5.92 0.70 18.94
C ASP A 68 -7.21 1.32 18.40
N GLU A 69 -8.06 0.49 17.80
CA GLU A 69 -9.32 0.92 17.22
C GLU A 69 -10.47 0.10 17.79
N ASP A 70 -11.69 0.59 17.57
CA ASP A 70 -12.90 -0.10 18.01
C ASP A 70 -13.16 -1.33 17.14
N ALA A 71 -13.50 -2.47 17.77
CA ALA A 71 -13.72 -3.72 17.05
C ALA A 71 -14.89 -3.61 16.06
N ASN A 72 -15.93 -2.85 16.40
CA ASN A 72 -17.06 -2.69 15.49
C ASN A 72 -16.65 -1.91 14.23
N THR A 73 -15.77 -0.92 14.39
CA THR A 73 -15.22 -0.19 13.24
C THR A 73 -14.42 -1.13 12.35
N ILE A 74 -13.61 -2.01 12.96
CA ILE A 74 -12.83 -2.98 12.18
C ILE A 74 -13.75 -3.99 11.48
N LYS A 75 -14.83 -4.45 12.15
CA LYS A 75 -15.78 -5.36 11.50
C LYS A 75 -16.39 -4.73 10.25
N LEU A 76 -16.78 -3.46 10.35
CA LEU A 76 -17.34 -2.74 9.21
C LEU A 76 -16.28 -2.56 8.11
N LEU A 77 -15.06 -2.23 8.49
CA LEU A 77 -13.96 -2.09 7.54
C LEU A 77 -13.72 -3.39 6.79
N LEU A 78 -13.60 -4.52 7.52
CA LEU A 78 -13.34 -5.81 6.89
C LEU A 78 -14.47 -6.22 5.94
N ALA A 79 -15.71 -5.98 6.34
CA ALA A 79 -16.86 -6.28 5.48
C ALA A 79 -16.81 -5.44 4.19
N ALA A 80 -16.44 -4.17 4.32
CA ALA A 80 -16.32 -3.28 3.16
C ALA A 80 -15.17 -3.72 2.24
N LEU A 81 -14.03 -4.07 2.80
CA LEU A 81 -12.89 -4.52 2.01
C LEU A 81 -13.18 -5.85 1.31
N ASP A 82 -13.96 -6.69 1.94
CA ASP A 82 -14.43 -7.94 1.34
C ASP A 82 -15.34 -7.64 0.15
N LYS A 83 -16.27 -6.69 0.33
CA LYS A 83 -17.21 -6.29 -0.71
C LYS A 83 -16.49 -5.72 -1.94
N THR A 84 -15.45 -4.96 -1.73
CA THR A 84 -14.67 -4.38 -2.84
C THR A 84 -13.60 -5.33 -3.36
N LYS A 85 -13.52 -6.54 -2.79
CA LYS A 85 -12.53 -7.56 -3.16
C LYS A 85 -11.10 -7.08 -2.97
N THR A 86 -10.91 -6.30 -1.92
CA THR A 86 -9.60 -5.78 -1.55
C THR A 86 -8.85 -6.76 -0.66
N ILE A 87 -9.55 -7.70 -0.05
CA ILE A 87 -8.96 -8.76 0.77
C ILE A 87 -8.91 -10.05 -0.03
N GLU A 88 -7.76 -10.70 0.00
CA GLU A 88 -7.58 -12.03 -0.59
C GLU A 88 -7.18 -13.00 0.51
N TYR A 89 -7.97 -14.04 0.74
CA TYR A 89 -7.70 -15.03 1.78
C TYR A 89 -6.72 -16.07 1.26
N LEU A 90 -5.59 -16.21 1.96
CA LEU A 90 -4.54 -17.16 1.56
C LEU A 90 -4.74 -18.51 2.26
N ASN A 91 -5.27 -18.49 3.48
CA ASN A 91 -5.69 -19.69 4.21
C ASN A 91 -6.62 -19.25 5.33
N GLU A 92 -7.01 -20.16 6.25
CA GLU A 92 -7.98 -19.86 7.31
C GLU A 92 -7.53 -18.72 8.22
N ASN A 93 -6.23 -18.54 8.41
CA ASN A 93 -5.69 -17.58 9.36
C ASN A 93 -4.97 -16.42 8.72
N THR A 94 -4.90 -16.37 7.39
CA THR A 94 -4.04 -15.39 6.72
C THR A 94 -4.76 -14.77 5.54
N PHE A 95 -4.70 -13.45 5.45
CA PHE A 95 -5.18 -12.77 4.26
C PHE A 95 -4.19 -11.68 3.83
N MET A 96 -4.39 -11.19 2.61
CA MET A 96 -3.56 -10.17 2.03
C MET A 96 -4.44 -9.02 1.56
N LEU A 97 -3.97 -7.79 1.76
CA LEU A 97 -4.60 -6.62 1.17
C LEU A 97 -4.07 -6.49 -0.25
N SER A 98 -4.89 -6.85 -1.22
CA SER A 98 -4.43 -6.98 -2.61
C SER A 98 -3.92 -5.68 -3.21
N GLU A 99 -4.45 -4.54 -2.79
CA GLU A 99 -3.99 -3.24 -3.31
C GLU A 99 -2.57 -2.89 -2.89
N MET A 100 -2.08 -3.48 -1.80
CA MET A 100 -0.79 -3.09 -1.26
C MET A 100 0.39 -3.53 -2.11
N GLN A 101 0.20 -4.51 -2.98
CA GLN A 101 1.31 -5.02 -3.78
C GLN A 101 2.00 -3.92 -4.60
N ASP A 102 1.19 -2.98 -5.11
CA ASP A 102 1.71 -1.88 -5.92
C ASP A 102 2.01 -0.62 -5.11
N LEU A 103 1.67 -0.63 -3.81
CA LEU A 103 1.77 0.57 -2.97
C LEU A 103 2.98 0.57 -2.04
N ILE A 104 3.63 -0.58 -1.89
CA ILE A 104 4.72 -0.71 -0.92
C ILE A 104 6.04 -0.27 -1.54
N GLY A 105 6.76 0.60 -0.82
CA GLY A 105 8.12 0.94 -1.15
C GLY A 105 9.02 0.66 0.03
N SER A 106 10.26 0.33 -0.25
CA SER A 106 11.26 0.15 0.81
C SER A 106 12.65 0.44 0.25
N GLU A 107 13.52 0.87 1.14
CA GLU A 107 14.86 1.24 0.73
C GLU A 107 15.79 1.23 1.92
N GLY A 108 16.93 0.57 1.79
CA GLY A 108 17.99 0.63 2.79
C GLY A 108 18.73 1.95 2.67
N SER A 109 19.46 2.35 3.73
CA SER A 109 20.18 3.63 3.72
C SER A 109 21.24 3.70 2.63
N SER A 110 21.95 2.60 2.38
CA SER A 110 22.94 2.59 1.30
C SER A 110 22.29 2.56 -0.07
N ALA A 111 21.17 1.88 -0.21
CA ALA A 111 20.41 1.88 -1.46
C ALA A 111 19.90 3.28 -1.79
N ALA A 112 19.46 4.02 -0.77
CA ALA A 112 19.01 5.38 -0.96
C ALA A 112 20.12 6.27 -1.50
N ARG A 113 21.33 6.11 -0.96
CA ARG A 113 22.48 6.87 -1.44
C ARG A 113 22.84 6.54 -2.89
N VAL A 114 22.82 5.26 -3.23
CA VAL A 114 23.11 4.81 -4.59
C VAL A 114 22.07 5.36 -5.56
N ARG A 115 20.80 5.26 -5.20
CA ARG A 115 19.71 5.77 -6.04
C ARG A 115 19.86 7.27 -6.27
N LYS A 116 20.19 8.01 -5.23
CA LYS A 116 20.39 9.45 -5.32
C LYS A 116 21.53 9.78 -6.28
N HIS A 117 22.60 9.03 -6.20
CA HIS A 117 23.74 9.19 -7.10
C HIS A 117 23.36 8.90 -8.55
N ARG A 118 22.63 7.79 -8.78
CA ARG A 118 22.17 7.41 -10.12
C ARG A 118 21.25 8.47 -10.71
N ASN A 119 20.36 9.02 -9.91
CA ASN A 119 19.43 10.04 -10.37
C ASN A 119 20.18 11.32 -10.77
N LYS A 120 21.24 11.66 -10.04
CA LYS A 120 22.08 12.78 -10.38
C LYS A 120 22.76 12.55 -11.73
N TYR A 121 23.26 11.34 -11.95
CA TYR A 121 23.87 10.96 -13.22
C TYR A 121 22.86 11.05 -14.36
N LYS A 122 21.66 10.56 -14.16
CA LYS A 122 20.61 10.63 -15.17
C LYS A 122 20.25 12.07 -15.50
N ALA A 123 20.19 12.93 -14.49
CA ALA A 123 19.90 14.34 -14.73
C ALA A 123 20.96 14.99 -15.61
N LEU A 124 22.22 14.61 -15.43
CA LEU A 124 23.30 15.13 -16.26
C LEU A 124 23.24 14.64 -17.70
N GLN A 125 22.58 13.50 -17.93
CA GLN A 125 22.44 12.92 -19.26
C GLN A 125 21.01 13.05 -19.80
N SER A 126 20.24 13.94 -19.23
CA SER A 126 18.82 14.04 -19.52
C SER A 126 18.49 14.47 -20.94
N ASN A 127 19.45 14.96 -21.69
CA ASN A 127 19.24 15.34 -23.08
C ASN A 127 19.20 14.16 -24.03
N THR A 128 19.56 12.98 -23.54
CA THR A 128 19.52 11.79 -24.37
C THR A 128 18.08 11.27 -24.38
N PRO A 129 17.45 11.13 -25.57
CA PRO A 129 16.08 10.61 -25.61
C PRO A 129 16.05 9.19 -25.07
N VAL A 130 15.10 8.93 -24.23
CA VAL A 130 14.90 7.60 -23.72
C VAL A 130 14.06 6.86 -24.73
N THR A 131 14.68 5.90 -25.32
CA THR A 131 13.93 5.07 -26.23
C THR A 131 13.67 3.78 -25.55
N SER A 132 12.76 3.37 -25.54
CA SER A 132 12.61 2.09 -25.17
C SER A 132 11.63 1.61 -24.44
N GLY A 133 11.89 1.67 -24.63
CA GLY A 133 11.25 1.05 -24.19
C GLY A 133 10.92 0.67 -23.34
N ASN A 134 10.91 1.12 -23.32
CA ASN A 134 10.38 0.73 -22.76
C ASN A 134 10.00 0.82 -21.94
N ASP A 135 9.87 1.32 -22.19
CA ASP A 135 9.50 1.41 -21.86
C ASP A 135 9.18 1.60 -21.08
N GLU A 136 9.07 2.15 -21.23
CA GLU A 136 8.79 2.30 -21.02
C GLU A 136 8.43 2.66 -20.44
N VAL A 137 8.42 3.14 -20.60
CA VAL A 137 8.11 3.37 -20.51
C VAL A 137 7.79 3.49 -20.10
N THR A 138 7.73 3.86 -20.20
CA THR A 138 7.37 3.75 -20.36
C THR A 138 7.24 3.71 -19.78
N ASN A 139 7.11 4.23 -19.94
CA ASN A 139 6.84 4.08 -20.00
C ASN A 139 6.77 4.26 -19.34
N LEU A 140 6.53 4.83 -19.01
CA LEU A 140 6.29 4.95 -19.14
C LEU A 140 6.05 5.11 -18.51
N LEU A 141 6.05 5.53 -18.47
CA LEU A 141 5.70 5.46 -18.69
C LEU A 141 5.57 5.15 -18.10
N ARG A 142 5.55 5.34 -18.05
CA ARG A 142 5.31 4.87 -18.17
C ARG A 142 5.25 4.47 -17.45
N ARG A 143 4.78 4.94 -17.27
CA ARG A 143 4.51 4.47 -17.29
C ARG A 143 4.60 4.38 -16.61
N ASP A 144 4.31 5.01 -16.45
CA ASP A 144 4.20 4.87 -16.50
C ASP A 144 4.09 4.84 -15.99
N ARG A 145 4.09 5.56 -15.81
CA ARG A 145 3.85 5.48 -16.07
C ARG A 145 4.00 5.54 -15.58
N TYR A 146 3.74 6.18 -15.22
CA TYR A 146 3.63 6.05 -15.45
C TYR A 146 4.22 5.89 -15.07
N ARG A 147 4.44 6.71 -14.75
CA ARG A 147 4.84 6.54 -15.04
C ARG A 147 5.47 6.77 -14.81
N ASP A 148 5.49 7.30 -14.58
CA ASP A 148 5.95 7.48 -14.88
C ASP A 148 6.30 7.85 -14.96
N ARG A 149 6.51 8.58 -14.73
CA ARG A 149 6.51 8.99 -15.24
C ARG A 149 6.64 9.09 -15.24
#